data_c8648e34910eb3fe6704cd9b83d8db16
#
_entry.id   c8648e34910eb3fe6704cd9b83d8db16
#
_cell.length_a   1.000
_cell.length_b   1.000
_cell.length_c   1.000
_cell.angle_alpha   90.00
_cell.angle_beta   90.00
_cell.angle_gamma   90.00
#
_symmetry.space_group_name_H-M   'P 1'
#
loop_
_entity.id
_entity.type
_entity.pdbx_description
1 polymer ?
#
loop_
_entity_poly.entity_id
_entity_poly.type
_entity_poly.pdbx_seq_one_letter_code
_entity_poly.pdbx_strand_id
1 'polypeptide(L)'
;MLDRIKQAIRIIFKRKEIVNLNVTYSAPNARFEGKKVMVTGGTSGIGLAIAKAFLAEEATVLICARKQEGLDRTQATLNSPNLKAMRLDISEISGLKGKIGEAAGMLGGIDIFINAAGVSAYSGDIMSEQMYDYICDINQKGLFFMNQIEGDYFIDNKIEGKIINLTSKAGERIGFDPYTLSKWGANSITRGNARRLAPYHINVNGIAPGRVPTNITEELQQYIDSDNVYTPNHSTKRFTMPEEVAETALFLASGAANNIVGQIIVMDGGSYN
;
A
#
# COMPACT_ATOMS: atom_id res chain seq x y z
N MET A 1 11.63 12.33 -46.07
CA MET A 1 10.34 13.05 -45.97
C MET A 1 9.17 12.10 -45.78
N LEU A 2 9.04 11.02 -46.54
CA LEU A 2 7.94 10.03 -46.38
C LEU A 2 7.90 9.37 -45.00
N ASP A 3 9.03 9.06 -44.38
CA ASP A 3 9.06 8.39 -43.06
C ASP A 3 8.62 9.32 -41.95
N ARG A 4 8.94 10.59 -42.01
CA ARG A 4 8.43 11.59 -41.04
C ARG A 4 6.92 11.80 -41.18
N ILE A 5 6.39 11.73 -42.39
CA ILE A 5 4.94 11.82 -42.66
C ILE A 5 4.24 10.57 -42.13
N LYS A 6 4.79 9.37 -42.34
CA LYS A 6 4.27 8.12 -41.79
C LYS A 6 4.30 8.10 -40.26
N GLN A 7 5.35 8.66 -39.67
CA GLN A 7 5.48 8.77 -38.23
C GLN A 7 4.47 9.78 -37.63
N ALA A 8 4.26 10.91 -38.28
CA ALA A 8 3.25 11.90 -37.92
C ALA A 8 1.82 11.34 -38.06
N ILE A 9 1.53 10.62 -39.14
CA ILE A 9 0.24 9.94 -39.37
C ILE A 9 0.03 8.87 -38.29
N ARG A 10 1.05 8.12 -37.90
CA ARG A 10 0.97 7.13 -36.82
C ARG A 10 0.68 7.77 -35.46
N ILE A 11 1.15 8.99 -35.21
CA ILE A 11 0.88 9.76 -33.98
C ILE A 11 -0.56 10.31 -33.98
N ILE A 12 -1.02 10.83 -35.12
CA ILE A 12 -2.36 11.45 -35.32
C ILE A 12 -3.48 10.38 -35.27
N PHE A 13 -3.21 9.18 -35.84
CA PHE A 13 -4.16 8.07 -35.90
C PHE A 13 -3.89 6.98 -34.86
N LYS A 14 -3.10 7.25 -33.83
CA LYS A 14 -3.04 6.33 -32.67
C LYS A 14 -4.45 6.25 -32.09
N ARG A 15 -5.19 5.19 -32.49
CA ARG A 15 -6.44 4.86 -31.82
C ARG A 15 -6.13 4.83 -30.32
N LYS A 16 -6.86 5.63 -29.56
CA LYS A 16 -6.78 5.60 -28.11
C LYS A 16 -7.19 4.16 -27.71
N GLU A 17 -6.22 3.33 -27.31
CA GLU A 17 -6.55 2.02 -26.82
C GLU A 17 -7.32 2.21 -25.52
N ILE A 18 -8.55 1.71 -25.48
CA ILE A 18 -9.44 1.79 -24.32
C ILE A 18 -9.52 0.38 -23.76
N VAL A 19 -9.17 0.24 -22.50
CA VAL A 19 -9.36 -0.99 -21.73
C VAL A 19 -10.39 -0.69 -20.64
N ASN A 20 -11.55 -1.34 -20.73
CA ASN A 20 -12.56 -1.32 -19.67
C ASN A 20 -12.33 -2.53 -18.77
N LEU A 21 -12.26 -2.30 -17.47
CA LEU A 21 -12.08 -3.34 -16.49
C LEU A 21 -13.37 -3.50 -15.67
N ASN A 22 -13.96 -4.68 -15.75
CA ASN A 22 -14.99 -5.12 -14.78
C ASN A 22 -14.29 -6.04 -13.78
N VAL A 23 -14.01 -5.53 -12.58
CA VAL A 23 -13.51 -6.36 -11.48
C VAL A 23 -14.71 -6.99 -10.77
N THR A 24 -14.84 -8.30 -10.88
CA THR A 24 -15.86 -9.03 -10.13
C THR A 24 -15.25 -9.46 -8.81
N TYR A 25 -15.78 -8.94 -7.72
CA TYR A 25 -15.39 -9.34 -6.37
C TYR A 25 -16.26 -10.50 -5.90
N SER A 26 -15.68 -11.38 -5.08
CA SER A 26 -16.49 -12.28 -4.26
C SER A 26 -17.37 -11.43 -3.37
N ALA A 27 -18.64 -11.81 -3.21
CA ALA A 27 -19.51 -11.12 -2.27
C ALA A 27 -18.86 -11.15 -0.88
N PRO A 28 -18.84 -10.04 -0.14
CA PRO A 28 -18.38 -10.02 1.24
C PRO A 28 -19.10 -11.09 2.06
N ASN A 29 -18.37 -11.84 2.88
CA ASN A 29 -18.88 -12.92 3.68
C ASN A 29 -18.42 -12.87 5.14
N ALA A 30 -18.10 -11.67 5.62
CA ALA A 30 -17.69 -11.42 7.00
C ALA A 30 -16.39 -12.18 7.42
N ARG A 31 -15.48 -12.40 6.47
CA ARG A 31 -14.21 -13.12 6.70
C ARG A 31 -13.36 -12.54 7.83
N PHE A 32 -13.54 -11.27 8.14
CA PHE A 32 -12.78 -10.53 9.15
C PHE A 32 -13.66 -9.98 10.27
N GLU A 33 -14.86 -10.56 10.47
CA GLU A 33 -15.70 -10.22 11.62
C GLU A 33 -14.93 -10.36 12.93
N GLY A 34 -14.99 -9.32 13.77
CA GLY A 34 -14.28 -9.26 15.04
C GLY A 34 -12.76 -9.00 14.93
N LYS A 35 -12.17 -9.00 13.72
CA LYS A 35 -10.77 -8.65 13.53
C LYS A 35 -10.53 -7.15 13.62
N LYS A 36 -9.39 -6.78 14.14
CA LYS A 36 -8.97 -5.40 14.43
C LYS A 36 -7.77 -5.07 13.56
N VAL A 37 -7.96 -4.13 12.64
CA VAL A 37 -7.01 -3.81 11.57
C VAL A 37 -6.54 -2.36 11.70
N MET A 38 -5.24 -2.15 11.77
CA MET A 38 -4.64 -0.82 11.69
C MET A 38 -4.05 -0.59 10.30
N VAL A 39 -4.44 0.51 9.64
CA VAL A 39 -3.99 0.86 8.28
C VAL A 39 -3.28 2.22 8.30
N THR A 40 -1.96 2.26 8.13
CA THR A 40 -1.24 3.52 7.90
C THR A 40 -1.42 3.99 6.47
N GLY A 41 -1.53 5.30 6.24
CA GLY A 41 -1.85 5.84 4.91
C GLY A 41 -3.28 5.54 4.44
N GLY A 42 -4.21 5.29 5.38
CA GLY A 42 -5.58 4.83 5.10
C GLY A 42 -6.56 5.88 4.57
N THR A 43 -6.12 7.12 4.26
CA THR A 43 -7.00 8.21 3.82
C THR A 43 -7.05 8.42 2.31
N SER A 44 -6.26 7.69 1.54
CA SER A 44 -6.21 7.82 0.08
C SER A 44 -5.65 6.58 -0.61
N GLY A 45 -5.86 6.48 -1.92
CA GLY A 45 -5.24 5.49 -2.79
C GLY A 45 -5.39 4.05 -2.29
N ILE A 46 -4.30 3.30 -2.31
CA ILE A 46 -4.27 1.87 -1.94
C ILE A 46 -4.68 1.66 -0.48
N GLY A 47 -4.16 2.48 0.45
CA GLY A 47 -4.48 2.33 1.87
C GLY A 47 -5.98 2.51 2.15
N LEU A 48 -6.63 3.47 1.48
CA LEU A 48 -8.07 3.66 1.58
C LEU A 48 -8.86 2.49 0.98
N ALA A 49 -8.43 1.96 -0.16
CA ALA A 49 -9.06 0.79 -0.78
C ALA A 49 -8.98 -0.44 0.14
N ILE A 50 -7.82 -0.67 0.77
CA ILE A 50 -7.63 -1.74 1.75
C ILE A 50 -8.55 -1.53 2.98
N ALA A 51 -8.61 -0.31 3.52
CA ALA A 51 -9.49 0.00 4.64
C ALA A 51 -10.96 -0.29 4.31
N LYS A 52 -11.42 0.12 3.13
CA LYS A 52 -12.77 -0.19 2.64
C LYS A 52 -13.03 -1.69 2.51
N ALA A 53 -12.07 -2.44 1.98
CA ALA A 53 -12.20 -3.87 1.81
C ALA A 53 -12.32 -4.61 3.15
N PHE A 54 -11.52 -4.26 4.15
CA PHE A 54 -11.64 -4.82 5.50
C PHE A 54 -12.95 -4.45 6.18
N LEU A 55 -13.42 -3.20 6.02
CA LEU A 55 -14.73 -2.77 6.53
C LEU A 55 -15.88 -3.56 5.89
N ALA A 56 -15.82 -3.82 4.59
CA ALA A 56 -16.80 -4.64 3.89
C ALA A 56 -16.84 -6.09 4.37
N GLU A 57 -15.72 -6.59 4.91
CA GLU A 57 -15.59 -7.92 5.52
C GLU A 57 -15.78 -7.91 7.03
N GLU A 58 -16.45 -6.87 7.55
CA GLU A 58 -16.87 -6.70 8.95
C GLU A 58 -15.74 -6.56 9.98
N ALA A 59 -14.54 -6.20 9.54
CA ALA A 59 -13.46 -5.84 10.45
C ALA A 59 -13.70 -4.48 11.12
N THR A 60 -13.15 -4.30 12.33
CA THR A 60 -12.97 -2.97 12.91
C THR A 60 -11.65 -2.38 12.41
N VAL A 61 -11.69 -1.23 11.75
CA VAL A 61 -10.55 -0.63 11.08
C VAL A 61 -10.17 0.71 11.72
N LEU A 62 -8.89 0.87 12.05
CA LEU A 62 -8.29 2.15 12.43
C LEU A 62 -7.45 2.67 11.27
N ILE A 63 -7.88 3.73 10.63
CA ILE A 63 -7.06 4.43 9.63
C ILE A 63 -6.13 5.44 10.32
N CYS A 64 -4.89 5.49 9.84
CA CYS A 64 -3.89 6.44 10.32
C CYS A 64 -3.34 7.27 9.17
N ALA A 65 -3.17 8.58 9.42
CA ALA A 65 -2.57 9.51 8.48
C ALA A 65 -2.00 10.74 9.21
N ARG A 66 -1.14 11.50 8.52
CA ARG A 66 -0.49 12.69 9.06
C ARG A 66 -1.44 13.90 9.21
N LYS A 67 -2.36 14.06 8.27
CA LYS A 67 -3.26 15.23 8.18
C LYS A 67 -4.64 14.88 8.73
N GLN A 68 -5.08 15.66 9.73
CA GLN A 68 -6.40 15.48 10.35
C GLN A 68 -7.54 15.64 9.34
N GLU A 69 -7.46 16.62 8.44
CA GLU A 69 -8.48 16.86 7.41
C GLU A 69 -8.78 15.62 6.54
N GLY A 70 -7.71 14.84 6.21
CA GLY A 70 -7.87 13.60 5.46
C GLY A 70 -8.62 12.53 6.25
N LEU A 71 -8.35 12.42 7.55
CA LEU A 71 -9.02 11.51 8.46
C LEU A 71 -10.51 11.87 8.60
N ASP A 72 -10.81 13.14 8.88
CA ASP A 72 -12.19 13.62 9.07
C ASP A 72 -13.03 13.42 7.80
N ARG A 73 -12.46 13.76 6.63
CA ARG A 73 -13.12 13.53 5.34
C ARG A 73 -13.38 12.04 5.10
N THR A 74 -12.42 11.17 5.39
CA THR A 74 -12.58 9.74 5.18
C THR A 74 -13.63 9.14 6.11
N GLN A 75 -13.64 9.54 7.39
CA GLN A 75 -14.67 9.11 8.33
C GLN A 75 -16.06 9.56 7.90
N ALA A 76 -16.22 10.83 7.48
CA ALA A 76 -17.49 11.36 6.99
C ALA A 76 -17.98 10.63 5.73
N THR A 77 -17.05 10.32 4.81
CA THR A 77 -17.39 9.65 3.53
C THR A 77 -17.79 8.19 3.73
N LEU A 78 -17.06 7.44 4.56
CA LEU A 78 -17.32 6.01 4.77
C LEU A 78 -18.45 5.76 5.78
N ASN A 79 -18.66 6.69 6.69
CA ASN A 79 -19.74 6.69 7.70
C ASN A 79 -20.02 5.28 8.31
N SER A 80 -18.97 4.57 8.71
CA SER A 80 -19.06 3.22 9.26
C SER A 80 -18.83 3.22 10.77
N PRO A 81 -19.65 2.52 11.57
CA PRO A 81 -19.44 2.39 13.01
C PRO A 81 -18.16 1.61 13.34
N ASN A 82 -17.69 0.79 12.41
CA ASN A 82 -16.47 -0.01 12.55
C ASN A 82 -15.21 0.76 12.11
N LEU A 83 -15.32 2.03 11.70
CA LEU A 83 -14.18 2.86 11.31
C LEU A 83 -13.77 3.81 12.42
N LYS A 84 -12.50 3.75 12.79
CA LYS A 84 -11.83 4.70 13.68
C LYS A 84 -10.71 5.41 12.93
N ALA A 85 -10.28 6.56 13.44
CA ALA A 85 -9.21 7.34 12.83
C ALA A 85 -8.26 7.89 13.90
N MET A 86 -6.96 7.93 13.57
CA MET A 86 -5.93 8.44 14.46
C MET A 86 -4.84 9.18 13.66
N ARG A 87 -4.41 10.33 14.16
CA ARG A 87 -3.27 11.02 13.57
C ARG A 87 -1.97 10.28 13.90
N LEU A 88 -1.21 9.94 12.87
CA LEU A 88 0.08 9.26 12.98
C LEU A 88 1.02 9.71 11.86
N ASP A 89 2.21 10.16 12.23
CA ASP A 89 3.35 10.31 11.32
C ASP A 89 4.39 9.23 11.63
N ILE A 90 4.62 8.33 10.69
CA ILE A 90 5.54 7.20 10.89
C ILE A 90 7.01 7.63 10.85
N SER A 91 7.33 8.86 10.44
CA SER A 91 8.69 9.42 10.51
C SER A 91 9.06 9.92 11.91
N GLU A 92 8.07 10.14 12.80
CA GLU A 92 8.27 10.55 14.21
C GLU A 92 8.57 9.32 15.10
N ILE A 93 9.75 8.73 14.93
CA ILE A 93 10.12 7.43 15.50
C ILE A 93 9.93 7.34 17.01
N SER A 94 10.31 8.38 17.76
CA SER A 94 10.25 8.37 19.24
C SER A 94 8.84 8.19 19.81
N GLY A 95 7.80 8.61 19.04
CA GLY A 95 6.41 8.50 19.44
C GLY A 95 5.72 7.20 19.04
N LEU A 96 6.29 6.41 18.12
CA LEU A 96 5.59 5.30 17.48
C LEU A 96 5.11 4.23 18.47
N LYS A 97 5.93 3.84 19.44
CA LYS A 97 5.54 2.82 20.43
C LYS A 97 4.31 3.27 21.24
N GLY A 98 4.27 4.53 21.65
CA GLY A 98 3.13 5.11 22.36
C GLY A 98 1.88 5.13 21.47
N LYS A 99 2.05 5.47 20.18
CA LYS A 99 0.96 5.50 19.21
C LYS A 99 0.38 4.11 18.91
N ILE A 100 1.20 3.07 18.85
CA ILE A 100 0.71 1.68 18.73
C ILE A 100 -0.09 1.29 19.99
N GLY A 101 0.37 1.68 21.19
CA GLY A 101 -0.40 1.47 22.43
C GLY A 101 -1.75 2.19 22.43
N GLU A 102 -1.79 3.46 21.97
CA GLU A 102 -3.03 4.24 21.79
C GLU A 102 -3.98 3.54 20.80
N ALA A 103 -3.45 3.11 19.64
CA ALA A 103 -4.21 2.39 18.62
C ALA A 103 -4.81 1.09 19.17
N ALA A 104 -4.02 0.31 19.91
CA ALA A 104 -4.48 -0.91 20.56
C ALA A 104 -5.59 -0.63 21.59
N GLY A 105 -5.45 0.46 22.37
CA GLY A 105 -6.51 0.90 23.29
C GLY A 105 -7.80 1.28 22.55
N MET A 106 -7.69 2.02 21.46
CA MET A 106 -8.84 2.40 20.63
C MET A 106 -9.58 1.19 20.03
N LEU A 107 -8.84 0.18 19.55
CA LEU A 107 -9.41 -1.00 18.90
C LEU A 107 -9.78 -2.12 19.88
N GLY A 108 -9.24 -2.09 21.11
CA GLY A 108 -9.30 -3.22 22.04
C GLY A 108 -8.37 -4.37 21.61
N GLY A 109 -7.20 -4.05 21.07
CA GLY A 109 -6.19 -4.94 20.50
C GLY A 109 -6.00 -4.72 19.01
N ILE A 110 -4.97 -5.34 18.40
CA ILE A 110 -4.71 -5.28 16.96
C ILE A 110 -4.35 -6.69 16.50
N ASP A 111 -5.01 -7.17 15.43
CA ASP A 111 -4.75 -8.48 14.82
C ASP A 111 -3.92 -8.35 13.53
N ILE A 112 -4.09 -7.23 12.81
CA ILE A 112 -3.52 -7.02 11.48
C ILE A 112 -2.98 -5.60 11.37
N PHE A 113 -1.72 -5.48 10.93
CA PHE A 113 -1.11 -4.21 10.54
C PHE A 113 -0.97 -4.14 9.02
N ILE A 114 -1.42 -3.03 8.44
CA ILE A 114 -1.26 -2.69 7.03
C ILE A 114 -0.41 -1.42 6.93
N ASN A 115 0.81 -1.56 6.47
CA ASN A 115 1.75 -0.46 6.29
C ASN A 115 1.65 0.08 4.87
N ALA A 116 0.67 0.96 4.62
CA ALA A 116 0.45 1.57 3.32
C ALA A 116 0.90 3.04 3.24
N ALA A 117 1.40 3.61 4.34
CA ALA A 117 1.99 4.95 4.32
C ALA A 117 3.25 4.95 3.45
N GLY A 118 3.33 5.90 2.56
CA GLY A 118 4.49 6.08 1.68
C GLY A 118 4.35 7.35 0.85
N VAL A 119 5.47 7.84 0.37
CA VAL A 119 5.55 9.02 -0.49
C VAL A 119 6.41 8.70 -1.71
N SER A 120 6.09 9.36 -2.83
CA SER A 120 6.93 9.42 -4.01
C SER A 120 7.08 10.90 -4.36
N ALA A 121 8.28 11.32 -4.63
CA ALA A 121 8.54 12.62 -5.21
C ALA A 121 9.33 12.39 -6.48
N TYR A 122 8.75 12.71 -7.61
CA TYR A 122 9.42 12.75 -8.89
C TYR A 122 9.54 14.22 -9.30
N SER A 123 10.72 14.78 -9.12
CA SER A 123 11.12 16.01 -9.80
C SER A 123 12.18 15.61 -10.83
N GLY A 124 12.05 16.07 -12.06
CA GLY A 124 13.04 15.84 -13.11
C GLY A 124 14.40 16.50 -12.85
N ASP A 125 14.55 17.14 -11.69
CA ASP A 125 15.73 17.86 -11.24
C ASP A 125 16.65 16.99 -10.38
N ILE A 126 17.86 17.49 -10.15
CA ILE A 126 18.82 16.87 -9.24
C ILE A 126 18.19 16.74 -7.85
N MET A 127 18.14 15.51 -7.33
CA MET A 127 17.58 15.21 -6.02
C MET A 127 18.32 15.96 -4.92
N SER A 128 17.60 16.72 -4.10
CA SER A 128 18.17 17.38 -2.92
C SER A 128 18.28 16.42 -1.74
N GLU A 129 19.19 16.71 -0.80
CA GLU A 129 19.33 15.98 0.46
C GLU A 129 17.99 15.94 1.23
N GLN A 130 17.29 17.07 1.33
CA GLN A 130 16.00 17.16 2.02
C GLN A 130 14.94 16.24 1.40
N MET A 131 14.94 16.13 0.08
CA MET A 131 13.99 15.23 -0.61
C MET A 131 14.38 13.76 -0.41
N TYR A 132 15.69 13.46 -0.43
CA TYR A 132 16.20 12.13 -0.12
C TYR A 132 15.78 11.71 1.30
N ASP A 133 16.03 12.55 2.28
CA ASP A 133 15.68 12.32 3.68
C ASP A 133 14.18 12.14 3.84
N TYR A 134 13.38 13.03 3.25
CA TYR A 134 11.91 12.95 3.31
C TYR A 134 11.38 11.60 2.80
N ILE A 135 11.89 11.11 1.66
CA ILE A 135 11.46 9.83 1.10
C ILE A 135 11.94 8.67 1.96
N CYS A 136 13.22 8.68 2.37
CA CYS A 136 13.81 7.59 3.13
C CYS A 136 13.28 7.54 4.56
N ASP A 137 13.05 8.67 5.21
CA ASP A 137 12.50 8.74 6.56
C ASP A 137 11.09 8.13 6.65
N ILE A 138 10.27 8.31 5.61
CA ILE A 138 8.93 7.73 5.60
C ILE A 138 8.96 6.29 5.08
N ASN A 139 9.48 6.07 3.85
CA ASN A 139 9.31 4.80 3.16
C ASN A 139 10.18 3.67 3.70
N GLN A 140 11.32 4.00 4.31
CA GLN A 140 12.29 3.01 4.76
C GLN A 140 12.48 3.05 6.28
N LYS A 141 12.90 4.17 6.85
CA LYS A 141 13.17 4.30 8.29
C LYS A 141 11.89 4.16 9.11
N GLY A 142 10.83 4.89 8.76
CA GLY A 142 9.52 4.78 9.42
C GLY A 142 8.98 3.35 9.34
N LEU A 143 9.01 2.74 8.15
CA LEU A 143 8.58 1.35 7.96
C LEU A 143 9.40 0.37 8.80
N PHE A 144 10.72 0.56 8.90
CA PHE A 144 11.60 -0.30 9.71
C PHE A 144 11.17 -0.31 11.17
N PHE A 145 11.00 0.88 11.77
CA PHE A 145 10.62 0.99 13.18
C PHE A 145 9.16 0.59 13.44
N MET A 146 8.25 0.88 12.49
CA MET A 146 6.89 0.34 12.56
C MET A 146 6.91 -1.18 12.64
N ASN A 147 7.57 -1.86 11.70
CA ASN A 147 7.64 -3.33 11.68
C ASN A 147 8.30 -3.92 12.94
N GLN A 148 9.30 -3.23 13.51
CA GLN A 148 9.90 -3.67 14.77
C GLN A 148 8.89 -3.59 15.91
N ILE A 149 8.22 -2.44 16.10
CA ILE A 149 7.26 -2.19 17.17
C ILE A 149 6.02 -3.08 17.04
N GLU A 150 5.52 -3.27 15.82
CA GLU A 150 4.41 -4.16 15.50
C GLU A 150 4.71 -5.62 15.88
N GLY A 151 5.91 -6.08 15.51
CA GLY A 151 6.37 -7.41 15.85
C GLY A 151 6.51 -7.61 17.37
N ASP A 152 7.11 -6.63 18.06
CA ASP A 152 7.25 -6.67 19.51
C ASP A 152 5.88 -6.62 20.19
N TYR A 153 4.94 -5.79 19.69
CA TYR A 153 3.56 -5.76 20.17
C TYR A 153 2.88 -7.14 20.07
N PHE A 154 3.01 -7.83 18.94
CA PHE A 154 2.42 -9.16 18.79
C PHE A 154 3.06 -10.20 19.71
N ILE A 155 4.41 -10.18 19.86
CA ILE A 155 5.13 -11.09 20.78
C ILE A 155 4.69 -10.86 22.21
N ASP A 156 4.71 -9.60 22.68
CA ASP A 156 4.38 -9.23 24.07
C ASP A 156 2.93 -9.60 24.43
N ASN A 157 2.01 -9.51 23.47
CA ASN A 157 0.60 -9.84 23.66
C ASN A 157 0.22 -11.26 23.23
N LYS A 158 1.17 -12.08 22.77
CA LYS A 158 0.97 -13.47 22.28
C LYS A 158 -0.08 -13.56 21.18
N ILE A 159 -0.02 -12.65 20.21
CA ILE A 159 -0.94 -12.57 19.08
C ILE A 159 -0.25 -13.17 17.85
N GLU A 160 -0.86 -14.18 17.24
CA GLU A 160 -0.47 -14.71 15.93
C GLU A 160 -0.94 -13.76 14.81
N GLY A 161 -0.29 -12.60 14.74
CA GLY A 161 -0.72 -11.48 13.93
C GLY A 161 -0.26 -11.51 12.48
N LYS A 162 -0.74 -10.55 11.70
CA LYS A 162 -0.36 -10.35 10.31
C LYS A 162 0.17 -8.94 10.10
N ILE A 163 1.31 -8.81 9.41
CA ILE A 163 1.88 -7.54 8.97
C ILE A 163 1.98 -7.57 7.45
N ILE A 164 1.35 -6.60 6.80
CA ILE A 164 1.39 -6.47 5.33
C ILE A 164 1.97 -5.11 4.97
N ASN A 165 3.10 -5.13 4.27
CA ASN A 165 3.82 -3.93 3.86
C ASN A 165 3.53 -3.60 2.40
N LEU A 166 3.08 -2.37 2.11
CA LEU A 166 2.98 -1.86 0.75
C LEU A 166 4.37 -1.42 0.26
N THR A 167 4.98 -2.30 -0.50
CA THR A 167 6.26 -2.03 -1.13
C THR A 167 6.07 -1.38 -2.52
N SER A 168 6.73 -1.79 -3.53
CA SER A 168 6.53 -1.36 -4.92
C SER A 168 7.30 -2.27 -5.87
N LYS A 169 6.84 -2.41 -7.12
CA LYS A 169 7.67 -2.93 -8.19
C LYS A 169 9.03 -2.22 -8.31
N ALA A 170 9.11 -0.93 -7.95
CA ALA A 170 10.38 -0.21 -7.91
C ALA A 170 11.44 -0.89 -7.04
N GLY A 171 11.03 -1.62 -5.98
CA GLY A 171 11.93 -2.41 -5.14
C GLY A 171 12.44 -3.71 -5.76
N GLU A 172 12.01 -4.05 -6.98
CA GLU A 172 12.46 -5.25 -7.73
C GLU A 172 13.26 -4.88 -8.99
N ARG A 173 13.42 -3.59 -9.28
CA ARG A 173 14.18 -3.10 -10.45
C ARG A 173 15.40 -2.29 -10.05
N ILE A 174 16.37 -2.19 -10.94
CA ILE A 174 17.50 -1.27 -10.78
C ILE A 174 16.99 0.16 -10.98
N GLY A 175 17.40 1.07 -10.11
CA GLY A 175 17.09 2.50 -10.19
C GLY A 175 18.07 3.32 -9.37
N PHE A 176 18.26 4.58 -9.76
CA PHE A 176 19.12 5.55 -9.09
C PHE A 176 18.28 6.74 -8.62
N ASP A 177 17.34 6.45 -7.74
CA ASP A 177 16.49 7.44 -7.10
C ASP A 177 16.13 6.98 -5.68
N PRO A 178 15.90 7.90 -4.73
CA PRO A 178 15.61 7.56 -3.33
C PRO A 178 14.34 6.71 -3.16
N TYR A 179 13.35 6.89 -4.03
CA TYR A 179 12.14 6.09 -3.97
C TYR A 179 12.43 4.62 -4.26
N THR A 180 13.14 4.32 -5.36
CA THR A 180 13.57 2.96 -5.70
C THR A 180 14.41 2.36 -4.57
N LEU A 181 15.41 3.10 -4.06
CA LEU A 181 16.25 2.64 -2.94
C LEU A 181 15.41 2.36 -1.69
N SER A 182 14.48 3.23 -1.35
CA SER A 182 13.59 3.04 -0.19
C SER A 182 12.69 1.80 -0.34
N LYS A 183 12.25 1.49 -1.56
CA LYS A 183 11.41 0.31 -1.83
C LYS A 183 12.20 -1.00 -1.88
N TRP A 184 13.49 -0.98 -2.28
CA TRP A 184 14.42 -2.07 -2.03
C TRP A 184 14.59 -2.32 -0.53
N GLY A 185 14.78 -1.26 0.25
CA GLY A 185 14.81 -1.32 1.71
C GLY A 185 13.54 -1.94 2.29
N ALA A 186 12.36 -1.52 1.82
CA ALA A 186 11.08 -2.06 2.25
C ALA A 186 10.94 -3.58 1.98
N ASN A 187 11.40 -4.06 0.82
CA ASN A 187 11.43 -5.48 0.51
C ASN A 187 12.36 -6.26 1.46
N SER A 188 13.55 -5.70 1.76
CA SER A 188 14.50 -6.30 2.70
C SER A 188 13.95 -6.31 4.13
N ILE A 189 13.34 -5.22 4.59
CA ILE A 189 12.66 -5.11 5.89
C ILE A 189 11.59 -6.19 6.02
N THR A 190 10.76 -6.34 5.02
CA THR A 190 9.67 -7.32 4.99
C THR A 190 10.21 -8.75 5.15
N ARG A 191 11.20 -9.14 4.33
CA ARG A 191 11.80 -10.49 4.37
C ARG A 191 12.54 -10.75 5.69
N GLY A 192 13.30 -9.76 6.16
CA GLY A 192 14.06 -9.86 7.43
C GLY A 192 13.15 -9.97 8.63
N ASN A 193 12.09 -9.14 8.70
CA ASN A 193 11.13 -9.17 9.79
C ASN A 193 10.26 -10.44 9.78
N ALA A 194 9.90 -10.94 8.60
CA ALA A 194 9.23 -12.22 8.43
C ALA A 194 10.03 -13.37 9.05
N ARG A 195 11.34 -13.43 8.77
CA ARG A 195 12.22 -14.45 9.34
C ARG A 195 12.33 -14.33 10.87
N ARG A 196 12.38 -13.10 11.39
CA ARG A 196 12.45 -12.83 12.85
C ARG A 196 11.18 -13.28 13.56
N LEU A 197 10.01 -13.07 12.93
CA LEU A 197 8.72 -13.23 13.59
C LEU A 197 8.04 -14.59 13.31
N ALA A 198 8.46 -15.33 12.30
CA ALA A 198 7.90 -16.64 11.97
C ALA A 198 7.89 -17.65 13.14
N PRO A 199 8.91 -17.71 14.01
CA PRO A 199 8.87 -18.60 15.18
C PRO A 199 7.74 -18.29 16.18
N TYR A 200 7.15 -17.12 16.10
CA TYR A 200 6.03 -16.67 16.92
C TYR A 200 4.69 -16.78 16.20
N HIS A 201 4.64 -17.47 15.05
CA HIS A 201 3.46 -17.59 14.18
C HIS A 201 2.93 -16.25 13.66
N ILE A 202 3.78 -15.22 13.58
CA ILE A 202 3.45 -13.92 13.03
C ILE A 202 3.89 -13.90 11.56
N ASN A 203 2.93 -13.65 10.64
CA ASN A 203 3.23 -13.56 9.21
C ASN A 203 3.55 -12.12 8.82
N VAL A 204 4.65 -11.93 8.10
CA VAL A 204 4.99 -10.65 7.47
C VAL A 204 5.16 -10.89 5.98
N ASN A 205 4.40 -10.15 5.16
CA ASN A 205 4.48 -10.22 3.70
C ASN A 205 4.40 -8.82 3.09
N GLY A 206 4.78 -8.71 1.84
CA GLY A 206 4.72 -7.47 1.07
C GLY A 206 3.84 -7.58 -0.16
N ILE A 207 3.24 -6.48 -0.56
CA ILE A 207 2.60 -6.31 -1.86
C ILE A 207 3.38 -5.24 -2.62
N ALA A 208 3.79 -5.54 -3.83
CA ALA A 208 4.58 -4.68 -4.71
C ALA A 208 3.78 -4.30 -5.97
N PRO A 209 2.91 -3.29 -5.88
CA PRO A 209 2.15 -2.86 -7.04
C PRO A 209 3.06 -2.24 -8.11
N GLY A 210 2.64 -2.37 -9.37
CA GLY A 210 3.14 -1.58 -10.48
C GLY A 210 2.53 -0.18 -10.49
N ARG A 211 2.11 0.30 -11.66
CA ARG A 211 1.36 1.56 -11.76
C ARG A 211 -0.08 1.36 -11.28
N VAL A 212 -0.45 2.15 -10.29
CA VAL A 212 -1.80 2.21 -9.71
C VAL A 212 -2.29 3.65 -9.82
N PRO A 213 -3.49 3.92 -10.36
CA PRO A 213 -4.03 5.27 -10.42
C PRO A 213 -4.38 5.75 -9.01
N THR A 214 -3.49 6.52 -8.42
CA THR A 214 -3.64 7.09 -7.07
C THR A 214 -3.10 8.51 -7.04
N ASN A 215 -3.42 9.27 -6.01
CA ASN A 215 -2.96 10.65 -5.81
C ASN A 215 -1.44 10.79 -5.58
N ILE A 216 -0.69 9.69 -5.53
CA ILE A 216 0.78 9.71 -5.34
C ILE A 216 1.49 10.20 -6.61
N THR A 217 0.90 9.98 -7.79
CA THR A 217 1.44 10.41 -9.06
C THR A 217 0.44 11.36 -9.74
N GLU A 218 0.76 12.66 -9.78
CA GLU A 218 -0.07 13.69 -10.44
C GLU A 218 -0.38 13.32 -11.90
N GLU A 219 0.59 12.71 -12.60
CA GLU A 219 0.42 12.22 -13.97
C GLU A 219 -0.69 11.16 -14.12
N LEU A 220 -1.03 10.46 -13.05
CA LEU A 220 -2.07 9.42 -13.07
C LEU A 220 -3.42 9.92 -12.59
N GLN A 221 -3.52 11.17 -12.09
CA GLN A 221 -4.76 11.77 -11.62
C GLN A 221 -5.86 11.73 -12.69
N GLN A 222 -5.49 11.97 -13.95
CA GLN A 222 -6.41 11.93 -15.09
C GLN A 222 -7.09 10.56 -15.33
N TYR A 223 -6.52 9.48 -14.77
CA TYR A 223 -7.07 8.13 -14.92
C TYR A 223 -7.98 7.72 -13.75
N ILE A 224 -8.00 8.51 -12.65
CA ILE A 224 -8.86 8.22 -11.49
C ILE A 224 -10.33 8.51 -11.82
N ASP A 225 -10.57 9.52 -12.67
CA ASP A 225 -11.90 9.97 -13.06
C ASP A 225 -12.32 9.47 -14.45
N SER A 226 -11.56 8.53 -15.03
CA SER A 226 -11.78 8.02 -16.40
C SER A 226 -11.99 6.51 -16.39
N ASP A 227 -12.93 6.04 -17.21
CA ASP A 227 -13.14 4.59 -17.42
C ASP A 227 -12.00 3.93 -18.19
N ASN A 228 -11.04 4.72 -18.70
CA ASN A 228 -9.89 4.21 -19.44
C ASN A 228 -8.71 3.91 -18.52
N VAL A 229 -8.50 2.65 -18.21
CA VAL A 229 -7.40 2.14 -17.38
C VAL A 229 -6.17 1.71 -18.19
N TYR A 230 -6.05 2.12 -19.46
CA TYR A 230 -4.95 1.74 -20.33
C TYR A 230 -3.61 2.31 -19.88
N THR A 231 -2.58 1.47 -19.84
CA THR A 231 -1.16 1.87 -19.76
C THR A 231 -0.29 0.99 -20.64
N PRO A 232 0.61 1.56 -21.43
CA PRO A 232 1.54 0.79 -22.27
C PRO A 232 2.59 0.03 -21.45
N ASN A 233 2.79 0.42 -20.18
CA ASN A 233 3.89 -0.07 -19.35
C ASN A 233 3.63 -1.44 -18.72
N HIS A 234 2.40 -1.94 -18.71
CA HIS A 234 2.05 -3.28 -18.28
C HIS A 234 1.81 -4.18 -19.50
N SER A 235 2.19 -5.46 -19.44
CA SER A 235 1.88 -6.42 -20.50
C SER A 235 0.37 -6.62 -20.66
N THR A 236 -0.37 -6.53 -19.56
CA THR A 236 -1.84 -6.55 -19.55
C THR A 236 -2.46 -5.27 -20.12
N LYS A 237 -1.65 -4.27 -20.51
CA LYS A 237 -2.07 -2.98 -21.07
C LYS A 237 -3.02 -2.17 -20.19
N ARG A 238 -3.11 -2.45 -18.91
CA ARG A 238 -3.92 -1.70 -17.96
C ARG A 238 -3.19 -1.44 -16.65
N PHE A 239 -3.65 -0.45 -15.91
CA PHE A 239 -3.21 -0.23 -14.54
C PHE A 239 -3.64 -1.38 -13.63
N THR A 240 -2.88 -1.60 -12.57
CA THR A 240 -3.36 -2.34 -11.40
C THR A 240 -4.30 -1.42 -10.62
N MET A 241 -5.48 -1.91 -10.26
CA MET A 241 -6.46 -1.11 -9.53
C MET A 241 -6.21 -1.20 -8.02
N PRO A 242 -6.50 -0.12 -7.25
CA PRO A 242 -6.38 -0.15 -5.78
C PRO A 242 -7.15 -1.29 -5.14
N GLU A 243 -8.31 -1.64 -5.69
CA GLU A 243 -9.18 -2.71 -5.23
C GLU A 243 -8.55 -4.10 -5.41
N GLU A 244 -7.80 -4.34 -6.50
CA GLU A 244 -7.07 -5.59 -6.71
C GLU A 244 -5.95 -5.76 -5.68
N VAL A 245 -5.30 -4.66 -5.30
CA VAL A 245 -4.29 -4.65 -4.22
C VAL A 245 -4.97 -4.94 -2.88
N ALA A 246 -6.18 -4.40 -2.66
CA ALA A 246 -6.94 -4.63 -1.44
C ALA A 246 -7.37 -6.11 -1.30
N GLU A 247 -7.83 -6.77 -2.37
CA GLU A 247 -8.14 -8.20 -2.35
C GLU A 247 -6.91 -9.06 -2.04
N THR A 248 -5.74 -8.68 -2.57
CA THR A 248 -4.49 -9.35 -2.24
C THR A 248 -4.12 -9.16 -0.76
N ALA A 249 -4.39 -7.98 -0.19
CA ALA A 249 -4.19 -7.73 1.24
C ALA A 249 -5.14 -8.58 2.10
N LEU A 250 -6.42 -8.70 1.73
CA LEU A 250 -7.36 -9.59 2.39
C LEU A 250 -6.89 -11.05 2.33
N PHE A 251 -6.42 -11.52 1.16
CA PHE A 251 -5.88 -12.87 1.02
C PHE A 251 -4.69 -13.10 1.96
N LEU A 252 -3.69 -12.22 1.95
CA LEU A 252 -2.50 -12.34 2.80
C LEU A 252 -2.81 -12.24 4.30
N ALA A 253 -3.87 -11.52 4.67
CA ALA A 253 -4.35 -11.42 6.05
C ALA A 253 -5.19 -12.63 6.50
N SER A 254 -5.68 -13.43 5.57
CA SER A 254 -6.55 -14.57 5.86
C SER A 254 -5.77 -15.80 6.35
N GLY A 255 -6.49 -16.77 6.90
CA GLY A 255 -5.94 -18.08 7.27
C GLY A 255 -5.38 -18.88 6.08
N ALA A 256 -5.85 -18.61 4.86
CA ALA A 256 -5.34 -19.27 3.64
C ALA A 256 -3.87 -18.95 3.37
N ALA A 257 -3.37 -17.82 3.88
CA ALA A 257 -1.98 -17.38 3.71
C ALA A 257 -1.07 -17.70 4.92
N ASN A 258 -1.50 -18.53 5.88
CA ASN A 258 -0.74 -18.80 7.10
C ASN A 258 0.69 -19.35 6.84
N ASN A 259 0.90 -20.05 5.76
CA ASN A 259 2.23 -20.55 5.39
C ASN A 259 2.94 -19.70 4.30
N ILE A 260 2.42 -18.50 4.02
CA ILE A 260 3.07 -17.51 3.17
C ILE A 260 3.81 -16.53 4.08
N VAL A 261 5.15 -16.57 4.06
CA VAL A 261 6.01 -15.84 4.98
C VAL A 261 7.16 -15.21 4.21
N GLY A 262 7.35 -13.90 4.35
CA GLY A 262 8.43 -13.15 3.72
C GLY A 262 8.31 -12.98 2.21
N GLN A 263 7.12 -13.20 1.65
CA GLN A 263 6.90 -13.08 0.21
C GLN A 263 6.57 -11.62 -0.16
N ILE A 264 7.04 -11.23 -1.33
CA ILE A 264 6.67 -9.97 -1.98
C ILE A 264 5.83 -10.31 -3.20
N ILE A 265 4.54 -10.05 -3.13
CA ILE A 265 3.61 -10.33 -4.23
C ILE A 265 3.65 -9.15 -5.22
N VAL A 266 4.26 -9.37 -6.36
CA VAL A 266 4.34 -8.35 -7.42
C VAL A 266 3.04 -8.31 -8.19
N MET A 267 2.44 -7.11 -8.30
CA MET A 267 1.17 -6.86 -9.00
C MET A 267 1.39 -5.75 -10.04
N ASP A 268 2.08 -6.05 -11.12
CA ASP A 268 2.52 -5.06 -12.10
C ASP A 268 2.04 -5.35 -13.54
N GLY A 269 1.07 -6.26 -13.66
CA GLY A 269 0.52 -6.65 -14.96
C GLY A 269 1.56 -7.24 -15.91
N GLY A 270 2.63 -7.86 -15.38
CA GLY A 270 3.72 -8.43 -16.18
C GLY A 270 4.56 -7.35 -16.86
N SER A 271 4.73 -6.19 -16.24
CA SER A 271 5.56 -5.13 -16.82
C SER A 271 7.03 -5.53 -16.83
N TYR A 272 7.69 -5.32 -17.95
CA TYR A 272 9.12 -5.61 -18.12
C TYR A 272 9.97 -4.65 -17.30
N ASN A 273 11.04 -5.18 -16.73
CA ASN A 273 12.09 -4.41 -16.06
C ASN A 273 13.04 -3.77 -17.06
#